data_74ebca40450d70b37b75018dc320cdf1
#
_entry.id   74ebca40450d70b37b75018dc320cdf1
#
_cell.length_a   1.000
_cell.length_b   1.000
_cell.length_c   1.000
_cell.angle_alpha   90.00
_cell.angle_beta   90.00
_cell.angle_gamma   90.00
#
_symmetry.space_group_name_H-M   'P 1'
#
loop_
_entity.id
_entity.type
_entity.pdbx_description
1 polymer ?
#
loop_
_entity_poly.entity_id
_entity_poly.type
_entity_poly.pdbx_seq_one_letter_code
_entity_poly.pdbx_strand_id
1 'polypeptide(L)'
;MHDSWITGTEGISLERISFAVSSSQTSNWHSAARSSGFATPGYQNSAAKVEMPDSASRLVLVEPLIFSPNGDGINDELNIHLNTGGLGWILNITILNCNGRIVRYLANNLTVGQSDLVVWDGLDGDFQKVQPGIYILNISLFSRTGKTVNKRLACVVTDRL
;
A
#
# COMPACT_ATOMS: atom_id res chain seq x y z
N MET A 1 28.46 -4.94 6.49
CA MET A 1 29.72 -5.72 6.65
C MET A 1 29.96 -6.44 5.33
N HIS A 2 31.17 -6.40 4.79
CA HIS A 2 31.50 -7.13 3.55
C HIS A 2 31.34 -8.61 3.74
N ASP A 3 31.01 -9.32 2.65
CA ASP A 3 30.87 -10.78 2.70
C ASP A 3 32.18 -11.47 3.07
N SER A 4 32.07 -12.50 3.89
CA SER A 4 33.22 -13.30 4.37
C SER A 4 33.97 -14.04 3.26
N TRP A 5 33.35 -14.16 2.09
CA TRP A 5 33.95 -14.80 0.91
C TRP A 5 34.83 -13.87 0.07
N ILE A 6 34.83 -12.58 0.38
CA ILE A 6 35.61 -11.57 -0.34
C ILE A 6 36.94 -11.38 0.38
N THR A 7 38.01 -11.81 -0.25
CA THR A 7 39.38 -11.75 0.30
C THR A 7 40.03 -10.37 0.21
N GLY A 8 39.45 -9.43 -0.55
CA GLY A 8 39.87 -8.03 -0.62
C GLY A 8 38.65 -7.15 -0.74
N THR A 9 38.50 -6.16 0.14
CA THR A 9 37.36 -5.25 0.15
C THR A 9 37.64 -3.90 -0.51
N GLU A 10 38.90 -3.70 -0.95
CA GLU A 10 39.31 -2.46 -1.59
C GLU A 10 38.63 -2.31 -2.95
N GLY A 11 38.00 -1.17 -3.17
CA GLY A 11 37.23 -0.89 -4.40
C GLY A 11 35.82 -1.50 -4.44
N ILE A 12 35.37 -2.18 -3.37
CA ILE A 12 34.02 -2.76 -3.29
C ILE A 12 33.16 -1.91 -2.39
N SER A 13 32.07 -1.33 -2.93
CA SER A 13 31.14 -0.56 -2.12
C SER A 13 30.22 -1.43 -1.26
N LEU A 14 29.84 -0.93 -0.08
CA LEU A 14 28.75 -1.48 0.71
C LEU A 14 27.45 -0.86 0.24
N GLU A 15 26.49 -1.68 -0.08
CA GLU A 15 25.18 -1.29 -0.56
C GLU A 15 24.10 -1.66 0.43
N ARG A 16 23.15 -0.77 0.61
CA ARG A 16 21.99 -0.99 1.48
C ARG A 16 20.97 -1.89 0.78
N ILE A 17 20.53 -2.97 1.45
CA ILE A 17 19.61 -3.96 0.89
C ILE A 17 18.17 -3.41 0.84
N SER A 18 17.72 -2.77 1.92
CA SER A 18 16.35 -2.24 2.03
C SER A 18 16.32 -0.88 2.72
N PHE A 19 15.55 0.04 2.19
CA PHE A 19 15.34 1.36 2.81
C PHE A 19 14.33 1.30 3.98
N ALA A 20 13.51 0.25 4.06
CA ALA A 20 12.55 0.03 5.15
C ALA A 20 13.23 -0.44 6.46
N VAL A 21 14.45 -0.97 6.36
CA VAL A 21 15.22 -1.47 7.52
C VAL A 21 16.21 -0.39 7.96
N SER A 22 16.44 -0.25 9.27
CA SER A 22 17.39 0.74 9.81
C SER A 22 18.79 0.60 9.21
N SER A 23 19.43 1.73 8.90
CA SER A 23 20.83 1.77 8.44
C SER A 23 21.84 1.33 9.48
N SER A 24 21.45 1.31 10.77
CA SER A 24 22.29 0.80 11.87
C SER A 24 22.35 -0.73 11.92
N GLN A 25 21.48 -1.43 11.24
CA GLN A 25 21.51 -2.88 11.17
C GLN A 25 22.56 -3.35 10.17
N THR A 26 23.61 -4.03 10.65
CA THR A 26 24.69 -4.55 9.81
C THR A 26 24.21 -5.57 8.76
N SER A 27 23.16 -6.33 9.07
CA SER A 27 22.53 -7.26 8.14
C SER A 27 21.82 -6.60 6.95
N ASN A 28 21.60 -5.27 7.01
CA ASN A 28 21.00 -4.49 5.93
C ASN A 28 22.04 -3.97 4.92
N TRP A 29 23.30 -4.37 5.06
CA TRP A 29 24.37 -3.96 4.17
C TRP A 29 25.05 -5.16 3.55
N HIS A 30 25.29 -5.10 2.25
CA HIS A 30 25.91 -6.14 1.45
C HIS A 30 26.97 -5.56 0.52
N SER A 31 27.94 -6.36 0.13
CA SER A 31 28.91 -5.96 -0.88
C SER A 31 28.24 -5.83 -2.25
N ALA A 32 28.60 -4.80 -3.01
CA ALA A 32 28.13 -4.66 -4.38
C ALA A 32 28.56 -5.86 -5.24
N ALA A 33 27.66 -6.26 -6.15
CA ALA A 33 27.90 -7.43 -6.98
C ALA A 33 29.03 -7.20 -8.00
N ARG A 34 29.80 -8.24 -8.26
CA ARG A 34 30.85 -8.22 -9.30
C ARG A 34 30.30 -7.90 -10.67
N SER A 35 29.09 -8.37 -10.98
CA SER A 35 28.40 -8.12 -12.25
C SER A 35 28.07 -6.64 -12.49
N SER A 36 28.01 -5.84 -11.42
CA SER A 36 27.82 -4.38 -11.46
C SER A 36 29.13 -3.59 -11.32
N GLY A 37 30.28 -4.26 -11.44
CA GLY A 37 31.59 -3.61 -11.30
C GLY A 37 31.95 -3.23 -9.86
N PHE A 38 31.37 -3.92 -8.88
CA PHE A 38 31.58 -3.69 -7.43
C PHE A 38 31.07 -2.35 -6.88
N ALA A 39 30.33 -1.59 -7.68
CA ALA A 39 29.67 -0.35 -7.28
C ALA A 39 28.50 -0.03 -8.20
N THR A 40 27.49 0.71 -7.69
CA THR A 40 26.31 1.17 -8.45
C THR A 40 26.04 2.65 -8.29
N PRO A 41 27.05 3.56 -8.52
CA PRO A 41 26.83 5.00 -8.33
C PRO A 41 25.78 5.52 -9.34
N GLY A 42 24.71 6.12 -8.83
CA GLY A 42 23.62 6.64 -9.67
C GLY A 42 22.62 5.60 -10.20
N TYR A 43 22.77 4.34 -9.84
CA TYR A 43 21.86 3.24 -10.19
C TYR A 43 21.30 2.58 -8.92
N GLN A 44 20.29 1.73 -9.12
CA GLN A 44 19.79 0.89 -8.03
C GLN A 44 20.89 -0.06 -7.55
N ASN A 45 21.04 -0.18 -6.23
CA ASN A 45 22.01 -1.09 -5.62
C ASN A 45 21.85 -2.52 -6.13
N SER A 46 22.97 -3.17 -6.44
CA SER A 46 22.97 -4.54 -6.99
C SER A 46 22.39 -5.59 -6.03
N ALA A 47 22.47 -5.31 -4.73
CA ALA A 47 21.90 -6.13 -3.65
C ALA A 47 20.55 -5.62 -3.16
N ALA A 48 19.95 -4.60 -3.83
CA ALA A 48 18.67 -4.07 -3.42
C ALA A 48 17.61 -5.18 -3.44
N LYS A 49 16.99 -5.41 -2.30
CA LYS A 49 15.79 -6.24 -2.24
C LYS A 49 14.73 -5.50 -3.07
N VAL A 50 14.40 -6.06 -4.23
CA VAL A 50 13.21 -5.63 -4.95
C VAL A 50 12.06 -5.87 -3.98
N GLU A 51 11.55 -4.81 -3.38
CA GLU A 51 10.34 -4.90 -2.59
C GLU A 51 9.27 -5.36 -3.57
N MET A 52 8.95 -6.63 -3.51
CA MET A 52 7.76 -7.13 -4.19
C MET A 52 6.62 -6.23 -3.72
N PRO A 53 5.75 -5.75 -4.62
CA PRO A 53 4.65 -4.90 -4.22
C PRO A 53 4.02 -5.49 -2.98
N ASP A 54 3.89 -4.66 -1.95
CA ASP A 54 3.43 -5.05 -0.62
C ASP A 54 2.25 -6.03 -0.77
N SER A 55 2.21 -7.05 0.06
CA SER A 55 1.11 -8.02 0.06
C SER A 55 -0.25 -7.34 0.03
N ALA A 56 -0.35 -6.13 0.62
CA ALA A 56 -1.51 -5.27 0.57
C ALA A 56 -1.85 -4.79 -0.85
N SER A 57 -0.85 -4.47 -1.67
CA SER A 57 -1.06 -4.00 -3.05
C SER A 57 -1.60 -5.07 -3.98
N ARG A 58 -1.34 -6.35 -3.66
CA ARG A 58 -1.87 -7.50 -4.41
C ARG A 58 -3.29 -7.88 -3.97
N LEU A 59 -3.59 -7.67 -2.69
CA LEU A 59 -4.87 -8.06 -2.10
C LEU A 59 -5.93 -6.97 -2.23
N VAL A 60 -5.51 -5.70 -2.34
CA VAL A 60 -6.41 -4.55 -2.37
C VAL A 60 -6.00 -3.60 -3.48
N LEU A 61 -6.85 -3.42 -4.48
CA LEU A 61 -6.73 -2.40 -5.51
C LEU A 61 -7.84 -1.38 -5.30
N VAL A 62 -7.51 -0.10 -5.39
CA VAL A 62 -8.47 1.00 -5.21
C VAL A 62 -8.39 1.92 -6.41
N GLU A 63 -9.50 2.12 -7.10
CA GLU A 63 -9.59 2.96 -8.29
C GLU A 63 -11.04 3.42 -8.58
N PRO A 64 -11.24 4.57 -9.19
CA PRO A 64 -10.25 5.63 -9.40
C PRO A 64 -9.89 6.34 -8.08
N LEU A 65 -8.67 6.87 -7.95
CA LEU A 65 -8.29 7.63 -6.75
C LEU A 65 -8.81 9.07 -6.75
N ILE A 66 -9.34 9.53 -7.87
CA ILE A 66 -10.03 10.82 -8.00
C ILE A 66 -11.39 10.52 -8.59
N PHE A 67 -12.45 10.92 -7.90
CA PHE A 67 -13.81 10.67 -8.34
C PHE A 67 -14.74 11.84 -8.02
N SER A 68 -15.84 11.94 -8.75
CA SER A 68 -16.83 13.02 -8.60
C SER A 68 -18.23 12.42 -8.50
N PRO A 69 -18.79 12.29 -7.27
CA PRO A 69 -20.11 11.68 -7.06
C PRO A 69 -21.23 12.66 -7.45
N ASN A 70 -21.29 13.02 -8.74
CA ASN A 70 -22.25 13.98 -9.29
C ASN A 70 -23.40 13.32 -10.06
N GLY A 71 -23.27 12.01 -10.38
CA GLY A 71 -24.26 11.21 -11.06
C GLY A 71 -24.23 11.36 -12.58
N ASP A 72 -23.10 11.77 -13.17
CA ASP A 72 -22.95 11.91 -14.62
C ASP A 72 -22.50 10.60 -15.30
N GLY A 73 -22.21 9.56 -14.53
CA GLY A 73 -21.77 8.26 -15.01
C GLY A 73 -20.25 8.16 -15.22
N ILE A 74 -19.48 9.18 -14.85
CA ILE A 74 -18.02 9.20 -15.01
C ILE A 74 -17.35 9.28 -13.65
N ASN A 75 -16.75 8.18 -13.20
CA ASN A 75 -16.05 8.11 -11.92
C ASN A 75 -16.90 8.66 -10.75
N ASP A 76 -18.15 8.28 -10.68
CA ASP A 76 -19.07 8.67 -9.60
C ASP A 76 -18.74 7.98 -8.28
N GLU A 77 -18.00 6.89 -8.33
CA GLU A 77 -17.74 6.01 -7.22
C GLU A 77 -16.27 5.61 -7.15
N LEU A 78 -15.80 5.35 -5.94
CA LEU A 78 -14.49 4.78 -5.69
C LEU A 78 -14.64 3.29 -5.41
N ASN A 79 -14.00 2.46 -6.21
CA ASN A 79 -14.06 1.01 -6.15
C ASN A 79 -12.88 0.43 -5.40
N ILE A 80 -13.14 -0.43 -4.43
CA ILE A 80 -12.15 -1.14 -3.62
C ILE A 80 -12.26 -2.62 -3.95
N HIS A 81 -11.41 -3.07 -4.86
CA HIS A 81 -11.33 -4.46 -5.28
C HIS A 81 -10.48 -5.25 -4.29
N LEU A 82 -11.03 -6.35 -3.83
CA LEU A 82 -10.38 -7.29 -2.92
C LEU A 82 -10.09 -8.59 -3.68
N ASN A 83 -8.87 -9.07 -3.58
CA ASN A 83 -8.47 -10.37 -4.12
C ASN A 83 -7.67 -11.13 -3.05
N THR A 84 -8.39 -11.75 -2.14
CA THR A 84 -7.80 -12.41 -0.97
C THR A 84 -7.23 -13.79 -1.27
N GLY A 85 -7.58 -14.37 -2.43
CA GLY A 85 -7.14 -15.70 -2.84
C GLY A 85 -7.72 -16.84 -1.98
N GLY A 86 -8.65 -16.54 -1.06
CA GLY A 86 -9.25 -17.54 -0.17
C GLY A 86 -10.42 -17.00 0.63
N LEU A 87 -11.07 -17.89 1.37
CA LEU A 87 -12.24 -17.58 2.20
C LEU A 87 -11.85 -17.21 3.64
N GLY A 88 -12.75 -16.50 4.33
CA GLY A 88 -12.64 -16.26 5.77
C GLY A 88 -11.73 -15.09 6.14
N TRP A 89 -11.63 -14.12 5.29
CA TRP A 89 -11.05 -12.82 5.63
C TRP A 89 -12.12 -11.89 6.18
N ILE A 90 -11.71 -11.05 7.12
CA ILE A 90 -12.53 -10.00 7.74
C ILE A 90 -11.95 -8.66 7.30
N LEU A 91 -12.82 -7.80 6.80
CA LEU A 91 -12.49 -6.48 6.27
C LEU A 91 -13.01 -5.39 7.18
N ASN A 92 -12.17 -4.40 7.44
CA ASN A 92 -12.56 -3.11 8.00
C ASN A 92 -12.07 -1.99 7.08
N ILE A 93 -12.96 -1.06 6.75
CA ILE A 93 -12.62 0.14 5.98
C ILE A 93 -13.19 1.35 6.71
N THR A 94 -12.29 2.28 7.04
CA THR A 94 -12.65 3.57 7.63
C THR A 94 -12.21 4.69 6.71
N ILE A 95 -13.10 5.61 6.44
CA ILE A 95 -12.83 6.83 5.68
C ILE A 95 -12.63 7.98 6.65
N LEU A 96 -11.53 8.69 6.46
CA LEU A 96 -11.12 9.82 7.27
C LEU A 96 -11.01 11.07 6.39
N ASN A 97 -11.28 12.24 6.93
CA ASN A 97 -10.95 13.50 6.26
C ASN A 97 -9.47 13.87 6.48
N CYS A 98 -9.02 14.97 5.87
CA CYS A 98 -7.64 15.47 5.99
C CYS A 98 -7.22 15.82 7.42
N ASN A 99 -8.17 16.05 8.34
CA ASN A 99 -7.92 16.30 9.76
C ASN A 99 -7.88 15.02 10.61
N GLY A 100 -8.01 13.84 9.99
CA GLY A 100 -8.02 12.55 10.67
C GLY A 100 -9.34 12.22 11.38
N ARG A 101 -10.40 12.98 11.15
CA ARG A 101 -11.73 12.67 11.68
C ARG A 101 -12.40 11.60 10.82
N ILE A 102 -13.06 10.66 11.50
CA ILE A 102 -13.82 9.60 10.82
C ILE A 102 -15.02 10.25 10.12
N VAL A 103 -15.15 9.95 8.83
CA VAL A 103 -16.27 10.37 7.98
C VAL A 103 -17.28 9.25 7.85
N ARG A 104 -16.79 8.01 7.62
CA ARG A 104 -17.65 6.83 7.46
C ARG A 104 -16.91 5.55 7.81
N TYR A 105 -17.58 4.62 8.44
CA TYR A 105 -17.19 3.20 8.47
C TYR A 105 -17.81 2.52 7.25
N LEU A 106 -17.04 2.37 6.17
CA LEU A 106 -17.54 1.78 4.93
C LEU A 106 -17.71 0.26 5.05
N ALA A 107 -16.82 -0.40 5.78
CA ALA A 107 -16.96 -1.79 6.19
C ALA A 107 -16.53 -1.93 7.65
N ASN A 108 -17.28 -2.70 8.43
CA ASN A 108 -16.97 -3.00 9.81
C ASN A 108 -17.20 -4.50 10.06
N ASN A 109 -16.11 -5.23 10.27
CA ASN A 109 -16.10 -6.68 10.44
C ASN A 109 -16.84 -7.44 9.30
N LEU A 110 -16.73 -6.94 8.08
CA LEU A 110 -17.32 -7.57 6.91
C LEU A 110 -16.53 -8.83 6.53
N THR A 111 -17.20 -9.96 6.47
CA THR A 111 -16.58 -11.18 5.94
C THR A 111 -16.51 -11.07 4.43
N VAL A 112 -15.31 -11.25 3.86
CA VAL A 112 -15.07 -11.20 2.42
C VAL A 112 -14.63 -12.54 1.87
N GLY A 113 -15.03 -12.79 0.63
CA GLY A 113 -14.71 -13.98 -0.11
C GLY A 113 -13.35 -13.91 -0.81
N GLN A 114 -13.20 -14.76 -1.81
CA GLN A 114 -11.97 -14.84 -2.60
C GLN A 114 -11.74 -13.58 -3.46
N SER A 115 -12.82 -13.02 -3.97
CA SER A 115 -12.84 -11.77 -4.74
C SER A 115 -14.11 -11.01 -4.39
N ASP A 116 -13.97 -9.78 -3.93
CA ASP A 116 -15.07 -8.91 -3.54
C ASP A 116 -14.83 -7.46 -4.00
N LEU A 117 -15.92 -6.70 -4.08
CA LEU A 117 -15.93 -5.29 -4.40
C LEU A 117 -16.66 -4.52 -3.30
N VAL A 118 -16.02 -3.51 -2.76
CA VAL A 118 -16.63 -2.53 -1.86
C VAL A 118 -16.57 -1.17 -2.54
N VAL A 119 -17.67 -0.44 -2.52
CA VAL A 119 -17.81 0.84 -3.23
C VAL A 119 -18.04 1.97 -2.23
N TRP A 120 -17.38 3.10 -2.43
CA TRP A 120 -17.68 4.33 -1.74
C TRP A 120 -18.28 5.36 -2.69
N ASP A 121 -19.49 5.76 -2.39
CA ASP A 121 -20.37 6.66 -3.14
C ASP A 121 -20.15 8.15 -2.80
N GLY A 122 -19.10 8.49 -2.04
CA GLY A 122 -18.85 9.86 -1.59
C GLY A 122 -19.83 10.37 -0.51
N LEU A 123 -20.55 9.47 0.17
CA LEU A 123 -21.41 9.82 1.30
C LEU A 123 -20.71 9.57 2.62
N ASP A 124 -21.05 10.35 3.64
CA ASP A 124 -20.62 10.16 5.02
C ASP A 124 -21.47 9.12 5.78
N GLY A 125 -21.29 9.02 7.10
CA GLY A 125 -22.02 8.10 7.96
C GLY A 125 -23.52 8.41 8.11
N ASP A 126 -23.92 9.64 7.84
CA ASP A 126 -25.30 10.13 7.88
C ASP A 126 -25.93 10.17 6.47
N PHE A 127 -25.28 9.55 5.49
CA PHE A 127 -25.67 9.51 4.06
C PHE A 127 -25.78 10.90 3.42
N GLN A 128 -24.96 11.85 3.90
CA GLN A 128 -24.84 13.16 3.29
C GLN A 128 -23.60 13.20 2.38
N LYS A 129 -23.68 13.95 1.26
CA LYS A 129 -22.51 14.16 0.38
C LYS A 129 -21.37 14.80 1.17
N VAL A 130 -20.19 14.22 1.06
CA VAL A 130 -18.99 14.81 1.64
C VAL A 130 -18.56 16.03 0.83
N GLN A 131 -17.86 16.97 1.46
CA GLN A 131 -17.29 18.13 0.77
C GLN A 131 -16.15 17.70 -0.15
N PRO A 132 -15.95 18.37 -1.28
CA PRO A 132 -14.77 18.15 -2.13
C PRO A 132 -13.49 18.32 -1.32
N GLY A 133 -12.52 17.42 -1.53
CA GLY A 133 -11.28 17.42 -0.78
C GLY A 133 -10.56 16.09 -0.75
N ILE A 134 -9.52 16.03 0.07
CA ILE A 134 -8.69 14.83 0.25
C ILE A 134 -9.27 14.00 1.40
N TYR A 135 -9.42 12.71 1.14
CA TYR A 135 -9.84 11.71 2.11
C TYR A 135 -8.82 10.60 2.21
N ILE A 136 -8.79 9.95 3.36
CA ILE A 136 -7.86 8.85 3.63
C ILE A 136 -8.69 7.60 3.86
N LEU A 137 -8.41 6.56 3.06
CA LEU A 137 -8.92 5.23 3.29
C LEU A 137 -7.94 4.45 4.17
N ASN A 138 -8.45 3.95 5.29
CA ASN A 138 -7.73 3.05 6.16
C ASN A 138 -8.39 1.67 6.05
N ILE A 139 -7.69 0.73 5.39
CA ILE A 139 -8.20 -0.60 5.05
C ILE A 139 -7.41 -1.63 5.85
N SER A 140 -8.10 -2.49 6.58
CA SER A 140 -7.52 -3.58 7.36
C SER A 140 -8.19 -4.90 7.00
N LEU A 141 -7.39 -5.89 6.66
CA LEU A 141 -7.81 -7.26 6.37
C LEU A 141 -7.19 -8.22 7.38
N PHE A 142 -7.99 -9.10 7.93
CA PHE A 142 -7.59 -10.12 8.90
C PHE A 142 -8.00 -11.49 8.39
N SER A 143 -7.05 -12.42 8.31
CA SER A 143 -7.37 -13.81 7.96
C SER A 143 -7.58 -14.66 9.21
N ARG A 144 -8.28 -15.76 9.07
CA ARG A 144 -8.46 -16.76 10.14
C ARG A 144 -7.14 -17.40 10.61
N THR A 145 -6.10 -17.33 9.79
CA THR A 145 -4.75 -17.82 10.11
C THR A 145 -3.89 -16.81 10.83
N GLY A 146 -4.45 -15.65 11.21
CA GLY A 146 -3.74 -14.57 11.90
C GLY A 146 -2.95 -13.63 10.98
N LYS A 147 -3.01 -13.80 9.66
CA LYS A 147 -2.39 -12.85 8.74
C LYS A 147 -3.16 -11.54 8.74
N THR A 148 -2.47 -10.44 8.90
CA THR A 148 -3.03 -9.08 8.85
C THR A 148 -2.42 -8.31 7.69
N VAL A 149 -3.26 -7.58 6.97
CA VAL A 149 -2.85 -6.68 5.89
C VAL A 149 -3.49 -5.33 6.14
N ASN A 150 -2.67 -4.28 6.21
CA ASN A 150 -3.12 -2.91 6.38
C ASN A 150 -2.69 -2.10 5.15
N LYS A 151 -3.63 -1.34 4.59
CA LYS A 151 -3.37 -0.41 3.51
C LYS A 151 -3.96 0.95 3.85
N ARG A 152 -3.17 1.98 3.71
CA ARG A 152 -3.63 3.37 3.84
C ARG A 152 -3.30 4.11 2.55
N LEU A 153 -4.29 4.81 2.01
CA LEU A 153 -4.11 5.59 0.79
C LEU A 153 -5.00 6.83 0.82
N ALA A 154 -4.61 7.84 0.06
CA ALA A 154 -5.42 9.03 -0.13
C ALA A 154 -6.24 8.91 -1.42
N CYS A 155 -7.43 9.47 -1.39
CA CYS A 155 -8.26 9.71 -2.57
C CYS A 155 -8.77 11.15 -2.56
N VAL A 156 -9.29 11.60 -3.69
CA VAL A 156 -9.81 12.94 -3.86
C VAL A 156 -11.26 12.87 -4.30
N VAL A 157 -12.13 13.54 -3.57
CA VAL A 157 -13.50 13.82 -4.00
C VAL A 157 -13.51 15.20 -4.65
N THR A 158 -14.11 15.31 -5.82
CA THR A 158 -14.28 16.57 -6.56
C THR A 158 -15.71 16.74 -7.05
N ASP A 159 -16.09 17.94 -7.42
CA ASP A 159 -17.43 18.22 -7.98
C ASP A 159 -17.53 17.83 -9.45
N ARG A 160 -16.42 17.85 -10.17
CA ARG A 160 -16.33 17.51 -11.61
C ARG A 160 -14.96 16.92 -11.93
N LEU A 161 -14.97 15.99 -12.85
CA LEU A 161 -13.81 15.44 -13.55
C LEU A 161 -13.78 15.89 -14.99
#